data_8ba86c60eee6c6d49e324c7660906004
#
_entry.id   8ba86c60eee6c6d49e324c7660906004
#
_cell.length_a   1.000
_cell.length_b   1.000
_cell.length_c   1.000
_cell.angle_alpha   90.00
_cell.angle_beta   90.00
_cell.angle_gamma   90.00
#
_symmetry.space_group_name_H-M   'P 1'
#
loop_
_entity.id
_entity.type
_entity.pdbx_description
1 polymer ?
#
loop_
_entity_poly.entity_id
_entity_poly.type
_entity_poly.pdbx_seq_one_letter_code
_entity_poly.pdbx_strand_id
1 'polypeptide(L)'
;MKDEKEAVCSGRTLTPLLLGVFFWFIGVGVFLILISSISKEVKGAGIIFFILCGMEGSYFLLFWRNKRITMTRDDITYRSIWGKEKKYSWEDVRSVRYKSAGRGAYRILIQTDRKICIETGMMKNSEEAEKPIKEKGYLGLH
;
A
#
# COMPACT_ATOMS: atom_id res chain seq x y z
N MET A 1 -26.95 18.90 -0.73
CA MET A 1 -26.09 19.17 -0.94
C MET A 1 -25.03 18.52 -0.56
N LYS A 2 -24.26 18.40 -0.74
CA LYS A 2 -23.39 17.74 -0.57
C LYS A 2 -22.44 18.06 0.13
N ASP A 3 -22.23 18.16 0.82
CA ASP A 3 -21.23 18.46 1.59
C ASP A 3 -20.59 17.38 2.22
N GLU A 4 -20.81 16.19 1.79
CA GLU A 4 -20.10 15.10 2.24
C GLU A 4 -18.80 15.12 1.60
N LYS A 5 -17.76 15.44 2.30
CA LYS A 5 -16.42 15.39 1.79
C LYS A 5 -15.95 13.96 1.85
N GLU A 6 -15.80 13.35 0.71
CA GLU A 6 -15.15 12.07 0.62
C GLU A 6 -13.64 12.27 0.67
N ALA A 7 -12.99 11.61 1.58
CA ALA A 7 -11.54 11.56 1.62
C ALA A 7 -11.10 10.31 0.87
N VAL A 8 -10.47 10.49 -0.28
CA VAL A 8 -9.97 9.38 -1.08
C VAL A 8 -8.46 9.33 -0.97
N CYS A 9 -7.97 8.27 -0.36
CA CYS A 9 -6.54 8.02 -0.23
C CYS A 9 -6.19 6.84 -1.12
N SER A 10 -5.29 7.03 -2.07
CA SER A 10 -4.94 5.97 -3.03
C SER A 10 -3.44 5.80 -3.14
N GLY A 11 -3.03 4.62 -3.58
CA GLY A 11 -1.64 4.31 -3.82
C GLY A 11 -1.10 4.84 -5.14
N ARG A 12 -1.86 5.66 -5.86
CA ARG A 12 -1.42 6.20 -7.14
C ARG A 12 -0.48 7.39 -6.98
N THR A 13 0.66 7.14 -6.37
CA THR A 13 1.73 8.10 -6.26
C THR A 13 2.90 7.61 -7.12
N LEU A 14 3.87 8.47 -7.30
CA LEU A 14 5.05 8.13 -8.09
C LEU A 14 5.91 7.07 -7.40
N THR A 15 5.97 7.06 -6.09
CA THR A 15 6.85 6.19 -5.32
C THR A 15 6.61 4.69 -5.58
N PRO A 16 5.41 4.12 -5.39
CA PRO A 16 5.23 2.71 -5.68
C PRO A 16 5.36 2.37 -7.15
N LEU A 17 4.99 3.28 -8.05
CA LEU A 17 5.16 3.06 -9.47
C LEU A 17 6.64 2.92 -9.83
N LEU A 18 7.47 3.86 -9.35
CA LEU A 18 8.91 3.82 -9.61
C LEU A 18 9.57 2.60 -8.99
N LEU A 19 9.18 2.25 -7.76
CA LEU A 19 9.73 1.07 -7.10
C LEU A 19 9.35 -0.20 -7.85
N GLY A 20 8.12 -0.32 -8.30
CA GLY A 20 7.68 -1.49 -9.06
C GLY A 20 8.44 -1.65 -10.36
N VAL A 21 8.56 -0.57 -11.13
CA VAL A 21 9.31 -0.59 -12.39
C VAL A 21 10.78 -0.89 -12.14
N PHE A 22 11.38 -0.28 -11.12
CA PHE A 22 12.78 -0.47 -10.76
C PHE A 22 13.07 -1.93 -10.42
N PHE A 23 12.24 -2.57 -9.59
CA PHE A 23 12.44 -3.96 -9.24
C PHE A 23 12.32 -4.89 -10.45
N TRP A 24 11.39 -4.59 -11.35
CA TRP A 24 11.26 -5.37 -12.57
C TRP A 24 12.47 -5.22 -13.47
N PHE A 25 13.01 -4.00 -13.63
CA PHE A 25 14.21 -3.78 -14.43
C PHE A 25 15.41 -4.50 -13.85
N ILE A 26 15.64 -4.40 -12.55
CA ILE A 26 16.74 -5.08 -11.90
C ILE A 26 16.55 -6.59 -11.99
N GLY A 27 15.35 -7.08 -11.74
CA GLY A 27 15.07 -8.52 -11.78
C GLY A 27 15.36 -9.10 -13.14
N VAL A 28 14.87 -8.48 -14.21
CA VAL A 28 15.11 -8.95 -15.57
C VAL A 28 16.58 -8.84 -15.95
N GLY A 29 17.22 -7.72 -15.63
CA GLY A 29 18.62 -7.51 -15.96
C GLY A 29 19.54 -8.52 -15.31
N VAL A 30 19.41 -8.73 -14.01
CA VAL A 30 20.23 -9.69 -13.29
C VAL A 30 19.91 -11.11 -13.72
N PHE A 31 18.63 -11.41 -13.97
CA PHE A 31 18.21 -12.72 -14.46
C PHE A 31 18.92 -13.07 -15.78
N LEU A 32 18.94 -12.14 -16.74
CA LEU A 32 19.58 -12.38 -18.01
C LEU A 32 21.08 -12.60 -17.86
N ILE A 33 21.73 -11.85 -16.98
CA ILE A 33 23.16 -12.01 -16.73
C ILE A 33 23.43 -13.39 -16.09
N LEU A 34 22.68 -13.75 -15.07
CA LEU A 34 22.95 -14.99 -14.32
C LEU A 34 22.53 -16.23 -15.09
N ILE A 35 21.49 -16.17 -15.91
CA ILE A 35 21.05 -17.34 -16.67
C ILE A 35 22.00 -17.64 -17.83
N SER A 36 22.79 -16.67 -18.26
CA SER A 36 23.81 -16.89 -19.28
C SER A 36 25.08 -17.57 -18.74
N SER A 37 25.16 -17.77 -17.42
CA SER A 37 26.28 -18.44 -16.80
C SER A 37 26.29 -19.94 -17.14
N ILE A 38 27.47 -20.56 -17.14
CA ILE A 38 27.63 -22.00 -17.35
C ILE A 38 27.26 -22.76 -16.08
N SER A 39 27.44 -22.15 -14.90
CA SER A 39 27.19 -22.81 -13.63
C SER A 39 25.70 -22.99 -13.38
N LYS A 40 25.30 -24.21 -13.01
CA LYS A 40 23.91 -24.49 -12.64
C LYS A 40 23.49 -23.75 -11.36
N GLU A 41 24.44 -23.60 -10.42
CA GLU A 41 24.19 -22.93 -9.17
C GLU A 41 23.90 -21.45 -9.40
N VAL A 42 24.64 -20.80 -10.29
CA VAL A 42 24.44 -19.40 -10.63
C VAL A 42 23.10 -19.20 -11.36
N LYS A 43 22.74 -20.13 -12.26
CA LYS A 43 21.45 -20.08 -12.93
C LYS A 43 20.31 -20.21 -11.94
N GLY A 44 20.44 -21.12 -10.98
CA GLY A 44 19.44 -21.29 -9.93
C GLY A 44 19.27 -20.02 -9.09
N ALA A 45 20.39 -19.39 -8.73
CA ALA A 45 20.36 -18.13 -8.01
C ALA A 45 19.66 -17.03 -8.81
N GLY A 46 19.91 -17.00 -10.12
CA GLY A 46 19.25 -16.03 -11.01
C GLY A 46 17.74 -16.21 -11.05
N ILE A 47 17.27 -17.45 -11.09
CA ILE A 47 15.83 -17.73 -11.10
C ILE A 47 15.20 -17.29 -9.78
N ILE A 48 15.83 -17.60 -8.65
CA ILE A 48 15.33 -17.21 -7.33
C ILE A 48 15.29 -15.69 -7.22
N PHE A 49 16.34 -15.01 -7.62
CA PHE A 49 16.41 -13.56 -7.58
C PHE A 49 15.32 -12.92 -8.45
N PHE A 50 15.10 -13.47 -9.64
CA PHE A 50 14.07 -12.98 -10.55
C PHE A 50 12.68 -13.12 -9.91
N ILE A 51 12.40 -14.26 -9.29
CA ILE A 51 11.11 -14.48 -8.63
C ILE A 51 10.91 -13.47 -7.50
N LEU A 52 11.93 -13.26 -6.67
CA LEU A 52 11.84 -12.32 -5.55
C LEU A 52 11.61 -10.88 -6.04
N CYS A 53 12.39 -10.44 -7.02
CA CYS A 53 12.22 -9.09 -7.58
C CYS A 53 10.89 -8.93 -8.28
N GLY A 54 10.43 -9.98 -8.97
CA GLY A 54 9.14 -9.95 -9.63
C GLY A 54 7.99 -9.84 -8.64
N MET A 55 8.08 -10.54 -7.52
CA MET A 55 7.08 -10.46 -6.46
C MET A 55 7.03 -9.06 -5.85
N GLU A 56 8.20 -8.50 -5.52
CA GLU A 56 8.27 -7.15 -4.95
C GLU A 56 7.78 -6.10 -5.94
N GLY A 57 8.24 -6.18 -7.18
CA GLY A 57 7.82 -5.24 -8.21
C GLY A 57 6.33 -5.32 -8.48
N SER A 58 5.79 -6.53 -8.53
CA SER A 58 4.35 -6.73 -8.74
C SER A 58 3.54 -6.18 -7.57
N TYR A 59 4.03 -6.37 -6.34
CA TYR A 59 3.36 -5.80 -5.16
C TYR A 59 3.22 -4.28 -5.29
N PHE A 60 4.31 -3.59 -5.63
CA PHE A 60 4.27 -2.14 -5.74
C PHE A 60 3.40 -1.66 -6.90
N LEU A 61 3.39 -2.38 -8.02
CA LEU A 61 2.54 -2.04 -9.16
C LEU A 61 1.06 -2.26 -8.83
N LEU A 62 0.75 -3.35 -8.13
CA LEU A 62 -0.62 -3.60 -7.68
C LEU A 62 -1.05 -2.58 -6.63
N PHE A 63 -0.15 -2.20 -5.75
CA PHE A 63 -0.38 -1.15 -4.78
C PHE A 63 -0.75 0.16 -5.50
N TRP A 64 0.05 0.53 -6.47
CA TRP A 64 -0.20 1.74 -7.25
C TRP A 64 -1.54 1.69 -7.97
N ARG A 65 -1.86 0.55 -8.54
CA ARG A 65 -3.04 0.39 -9.37
C ARG A 65 -4.33 0.25 -8.57
N ASN A 66 -4.30 -0.56 -7.54
CA ASN A 66 -5.52 -1.03 -6.89
C ASN A 66 -5.79 -0.43 -5.51
N LYS A 67 -4.76 -0.17 -4.74
CA LYS A 67 -4.99 0.22 -3.35
C LYS A 67 -5.68 1.58 -3.24
N ARG A 68 -6.80 1.59 -2.55
CA ARG A 68 -7.60 2.81 -2.37
C ARG A 68 -8.42 2.69 -1.09
N ILE A 69 -8.48 3.77 -0.36
CA ILE A 69 -9.34 3.87 0.82
C ILE A 69 -10.18 5.12 0.64
N THR A 70 -11.49 4.95 0.63
CA THR A 70 -12.42 6.07 0.53
C THR A 70 -13.14 6.19 1.87
N MET A 71 -13.04 7.34 2.49
CA MET A 71 -13.70 7.61 3.76
C MET A 71 -14.78 8.64 3.56
N THR A 72 -15.99 8.30 3.95
CA THR A 72 -17.08 9.24 3.98
C THR A 72 -17.44 9.49 5.44
N ARG A 73 -18.43 10.31 5.67
CA ARG A 73 -18.90 10.58 7.01
C ARG A 73 -19.43 9.33 7.73
N ASP A 74 -20.01 8.42 6.97
CA ASP A 74 -20.66 7.23 7.52
C ASP A 74 -19.88 5.94 7.33
N ASP A 75 -19.05 5.89 6.30
CA ASP A 75 -18.46 4.63 5.84
C ASP A 75 -16.99 4.74 5.52
N ILE A 76 -16.32 3.59 5.53
CA ILE A 76 -14.98 3.43 5.00
C ILE A 76 -15.04 2.34 3.94
N THR A 77 -14.65 2.66 2.71
CA THR A 77 -14.52 1.67 1.64
C THR A 77 -13.05 1.39 1.41
N TYR A 78 -12.66 0.15 1.60
CA TYR A 78 -11.28 -0.27 1.42
C TYR A 78 -11.14 -1.15 0.19
N ARG A 79 -10.24 -0.78 -0.70
CA ARG A 79 -9.90 -1.58 -1.87
C ARG A 79 -8.47 -2.08 -1.69
N SER A 80 -8.30 -3.39 -1.66
CA SER A 80 -7.00 -4.01 -1.44
C SER A 80 -6.14 -3.96 -2.70
N ILE A 81 -4.88 -4.36 -2.57
CA ILE A 81 -3.98 -4.45 -3.72
C ILE A 81 -4.49 -5.44 -4.76
N TRP A 82 -5.33 -6.39 -4.36
CA TRP A 82 -5.91 -7.37 -5.26
C TRP A 82 -7.15 -6.86 -5.98
N GLY A 83 -7.56 -5.63 -5.70
CA GLY A 83 -8.73 -5.03 -6.33
C GLY A 83 -10.06 -5.38 -5.68
N LYS A 84 -10.03 -6.07 -4.55
CA LYS A 84 -11.25 -6.41 -3.83
C LYS A 84 -11.67 -5.27 -2.91
N GLU A 85 -12.91 -4.82 -3.05
CA GLU A 85 -13.47 -3.77 -2.23
C GLU A 85 -14.29 -4.35 -1.10
N LYS A 86 -14.22 -3.71 0.05
CA LYS A 86 -15.09 -4.02 1.17
C LYS A 86 -15.45 -2.72 1.88
N LYS A 87 -16.72 -2.59 2.20
CA LYS A 87 -17.23 -1.41 2.87
C LYS A 87 -17.44 -1.69 4.36
N TYR A 88 -16.97 -0.78 5.17
CA TYR A 88 -17.11 -0.85 6.63
C TYR A 88 -17.82 0.38 7.13
N SER A 89 -18.60 0.25 8.20
CA SER A 89 -19.09 1.44 8.87
C SER A 89 -18.06 1.88 9.91
N TRP A 90 -18.11 3.12 10.34
CA TRP A 90 -17.21 3.60 11.38
C TRP A 90 -17.40 2.83 12.71
N GLU A 91 -18.57 2.24 12.92
CA GLU A 91 -18.85 1.44 14.10
C GLU A 91 -18.05 0.14 14.11
N ASP A 92 -17.64 -0.35 12.94
CA ASP A 92 -16.83 -1.56 12.83
C ASP A 92 -15.37 -1.32 13.20
N VAL A 93 -14.97 -0.07 13.34
CA VAL A 93 -13.58 0.26 13.68
C VAL A 93 -13.35 0.03 15.16
N ARG A 94 -12.43 -0.88 15.48
CA ARG A 94 -12.10 -1.22 16.86
C ARG A 94 -11.03 -0.31 17.44
N SER A 95 -10.03 0.01 16.64
CA SER A 95 -8.95 0.89 17.07
C SER A 95 -8.25 1.49 15.89
N VAL A 96 -7.57 2.61 16.12
CA VAL A 96 -6.71 3.25 15.14
C VAL A 96 -5.39 3.51 15.82
N ARG A 97 -4.30 3.07 15.18
CA ARG A 97 -2.96 3.25 15.74
C ARG A 97 -2.05 3.90 14.72
N TYR A 98 -1.10 4.66 15.22
CA TYR A 98 -0.03 5.22 14.39
C TYR A 98 1.23 4.42 14.63
N LYS A 99 1.93 4.11 13.54
CA LYS A 99 3.18 3.40 13.61
C LYS A 99 4.20 4.12 12.74
N SER A 100 5.36 4.44 13.31
CA SER A 100 6.40 5.10 12.55
C SER A 100 6.95 4.20 11.44
N ALA A 101 7.11 4.78 10.24
CA ALA A 101 7.70 4.09 9.11
C ALA A 101 9.08 4.66 8.73
N GLY A 102 9.61 5.57 9.57
CA GLY A 102 10.91 6.21 9.33
C GLY A 102 10.82 7.44 8.43
N ARG A 103 11.82 8.26 8.46
CA ARG A 103 11.94 9.48 7.62
C ARG A 103 10.73 10.42 7.69
N GLY A 104 10.11 10.52 8.87
CA GLY A 104 8.95 11.38 9.03
C GLY A 104 7.65 10.79 8.50
N ALA A 105 7.69 9.64 7.85
CA ALA A 105 6.49 8.95 7.40
C ALA A 105 5.95 8.05 8.51
N TYR A 106 4.68 7.72 8.42
CA TYR A 106 4.06 6.83 9.38
C TYR A 106 2.95 6.03 8.71
N ARG A 107 2.48 5.02 9.42
CA ARG A 107 1.36 4.20 8.97
C ARG A 107 0.21 4.40 9.93
N ILE A 108 -0.98 4.48 9.38
CA ILE A 108 -2.19 4.51 10.17
C ILE A 108 -2.83 3.14 10.04
N LEU A 109 -2.94 2.44 11.16
CA LEU A 109 -3.53 1.10 11.20
C LEU A 109 -4.93 1.19 11.74
N ILE A 110 -5.90 0.90 10.90
CA ILE A 110 -7.31 0.89 11.27
C ILE A 110 -7.72 -0.57 11.46
N GLN A 111 -8.08 -0.93 12.68
CA GLN A 111 -8.44 -2.30 13.00
C GLN A 111 -9.94 -2.47 12.93
N THR A 112 -10.38 -3.29 12.00
CA THR A 112 -11.76 -3.75 11.89
C THR A 112 -11.73 -5.27 12.02
N ASP A 113 -12.47 -6.01 11.24
CA ASP A 113 -12.28 -7.45 11.16
C ASP A 113 -10.97 -7.77 10.43
N ARG A 114 -10.43 -6.80 9.70
CA ARG A 114 -9.13 -6.87 9.05
C ARG A 114 -8.34 -5.62 9.38
N LYS A 115 -7.05 -5.65 9.12
CA LYS A 115 -6.22 -4.47 9.27
C LYS A 115 -6.22 -3.67 7.98
N ILE A 116 -6.63 -2.42 8.08
CA ILE A 116 -6.55 -1.47 6.98
C ILE A 116 -5.34 -0.58 7.26
N CYS A 117 -4.39 -0.56 6.35
CA CYS A 117 -3.17 0.22 6.53
C CYS A 117 -3.13 1.38 5.56
N ILE A 118 -2.93 2.59 6.08
CA ILE A 118 -2.70 3.78 5.28
C ILE A 118 -1.22 4.11 5.41
N GLU A 119 -0.49 3.99 4.30
CA GLU A 119 0.94 4.27 4.28
C GLU A 119 1.16 5.67 3.76
N THR A 120 1.34 6.62 4.67
CA THR A 120 1.39 8.04 4.32
C THR A 120 2.52 8.41 3.37
N GLY A 121 3.63 7.66 3.41
CA GLY A 121 4.75 7.92 2.51
C GLY A 121 4.55 7.42 1.09
N MET A 122 3.57 6.55 0.86
CA MET A 122 3.33 5.92 -0.43
C MET A 122 1.94 6.17 -1.00
N MET A 123 1.06 6.78 -0.24
CA MET A 123 -0.32 6.99 -0.67
C MET A 123 -0.63 8.47 -0.82
N LYS A 124 -1.45 8.76 -1.82
CA LYS A 124 -1.88 10.11 -2.14
C LYS A 124 -3.05 10.52 -1.23
N ASN A 125 -3.05 11.75 -0.80
CA ASN A 125 -4.12 12.33 0.02
C ASN A 125 -4.30 11.66 1.39
N SER A 126 -3.23 11.13 1.96
CA SER A 126 -3.29 10.54 3.31
C SER A 126 -3.73 11.55 4.36
N GLU A 127 -3.37 12.82 4.20
CA GLU A 127 -3.79 13.88 5.12
C GLU A 127 -5.31 14.07 5.12
N GLU A 128 -5.92 13.95 3.93
CA GLU A 128 -7.37 14.05 3.83
C GLU A 128 -8.06 12.87 4.53
N ALA A 129 -7.44 11.70 4.48
CA ALA A 129 -7.96 10.52 5.16
C ALA A 129 -7.84 10.65 6.68
N GLU A 130 -6.82 11.37 7.18
CA GLU A 130 -6.67 11.59 8.61
C GLU A 130 -7.77 12.47 9.19
N LYS A 131 -8.30 13.40 8.43
CA LYS A 131 -9.32 14.34 8.94
C LYS A 131 -10.55 13.63 9.50
N PRO A 132 -11.20 12.71 8.77
CA PRO A 132 -12.34 11.99 9.34
C PRO A 132 -11.97 11.18 10.58
N ILE A 133 -10.77 10.62 10.60
CA ILE A 133 -10.29 9.85 11.74
C ILE A 133 -10.18 10.76 12.99
N LYS A 134 -9.61 11.93 12.80
CA LYS A 134 -9.49 12.91 13.90
C LYS A 134 -10.84 13.40 14.37
N GLU A 135 -11.74 13.69 13.45
CA GLU A 135 -13.08 14.17 13.79
C GLU A 135 -13.85 13.16 14.62
N LYS A 136 -13.60 11.89 14.41
CA LYS A 136 -14.25 10.82 15.15
C LYS A 136 -13.53 10.47 16.45
N GLY A 137 -12.47 11.17 16.79
CA GLY A 137 -11.77 11.01 18.05
C GLY A 137 -10.85 9.82 18.15
N TYR A 138 -10.48 9.20 17.04
CA TYR A 138 -9.60 8.05 17.06
C TYR A 138 -8.12 8.41 17.20
N LEU A 139 -7.73 9.61 16.77
CA LEU A 139 -6.33 10.02 16.87
C LEU A 139 -6.04 10.55 18.26
N GLY A 140 -4.87 10.27 18.73
CA GLY A 140 -4.49 10.57 20.09
C GLY A 140 -4.51 9.34 20.99
N LEU A 141 -4.96 8.22 20.43
CA LEU A 141 -4.97 6.95 21.14
C LEU A 141 -3.73 6.14 20.80
N HIS A 142 -2.58 6.70 21.00
CA HIS A 142 -1.33 6.01 20.71
C HIS A 142 -0.45 5.91 21.93
#